data_e69e17a1fd2301f279b714d2810ec218
#
_entry.id   e69e17a1fd2301f279b714d2810ec218
#
_cell.length_a   1.000
_cell.length_b   1.000
_cell.length_c   1.000
_cell.angle_alpha   90.00
_cell.angle_beta   90.00
_cell.angle_gamma   90.00
#
_symmetry.space_group_name_H-M   'P 1'
#
loop_
_entity.id
_entity.type
_entity.pdbx_description
1 polymer ?
#
loop_
_entity_poly.entity_id
_entity_poly.type
_entity_poly.pdbx_seq_one_letter_code
_entity_poly.pdbx_strand_id
1 'polypeptide(L)'
;MSDELNAPEHELHIPGLDPALRMQVHSSADVHVSASIMAEGVWEPLETRFLQDTLKPGQVFVDVGANIGYFSLVASRLVGVSGEVLAFEPETLNYELLERNCRLNACDNVRTFKAALGEENASGQIYLNELNRGDHSLYPGDEVRASQDINIVNGAKLIMASHPRVNFIKIDTQGAECDVLAGLLPLVEASFPDLTLIIEFSPMHLKNAGASGRKLLDLLAAQPWHMYLMDYDAAGLLPFTAQQVRSLNDLTEADPASEGFFNLIASGKPLEDNPDIHFVRDWGMFETALEYYLLSKRMPAWDGSGCGPGDIEHAFYLPHGWAFPEDWGRWSIGKHSVLKFKPAAGLVNMREPVLHIRGRYFGPAELTGVYLDGQCLGLFDLADAAIPLPAGVLAQDWVALEFEHGQPLRPSACSDSNDDREIKFGLEFIAIGSSAGIN
;
A
#
# COMPACT_ATOMS: atom_id res chain seq x y z
N MET A 1 17.95 -24.41 -12.94
CA MET A 1 17.08 -24.37 -14.15
C MET A 1 16.11 -25.54 -14.29
N SER A 2 16.52 -26.82 -14.19
CA SER A 2 15.57 -27.96 -14.37
C SER A 2 14.60 -28.18 -13.19
N ASP A 3 14.95 -27.82 -11.98
CA ASP A 3 14.14 -28.05 -10.78
C ASP A 3 13.08 -26.95 -10.53
N GLU A 4 13.35 -25.73 -10.92
CA GLU A 4 12.38 -24.62 -10.80
C GLU A 4 11.18 -24.78 -11.74
N LEU A 5 11.40 -25.44 -12.87
CA LEU A 5 10.38 -25.68 -13.87
C LEU A 5 9.49 -26.92 -13.60
N ASN A 6 9.73 -27.63 -12.49
CA ASN A 6 8.93 -28.77 -12.03
C ASN A 6 8.20 -28.47 -10.70
N ALA A 7 8.06 -27.17 -10.35
CA ALA A 7 7.33 -26.76 -9.15
C ALA A 7 5.86 -27.26 -9.19
N PRO A 8 5.27 -27.58 -8.03
CA PRO A 8 3.87 -27.98 -7.95
C PRO A 8 2.94 -26.87 -8.44
N GLU A 9 1.79 -27.27 -8.96
CA GLU A 9 0.71 -26.35 -9.31
C GLU A 9 -0.08 -25.97 -8.06
N HIS A 10 -0.43 -24.72 -7.96
CA HIS A 10 -1.27 -24.15 -6.90
C HIS A 10 -2.56 -23.64 -7.51
N GLU A 11 -3.68 -23.93 -6.87
CA GLU A 11 -4.97 -23.39 -7.26
C GLU A 11 -5.15 -21.97 -6.69
N LEU A 12 -5.60 -21.04 -7.54
CA LEU A 12 -5.90 -19.68 -7.11
C LEU A 12 -7.30 -19.60 -6.50
N HIS A 13 -7.40 -18.98 -5.35
CA HIS A 13 -8.66 -18.82 -4.60
C HIS A 13 -9.27 -17.44 -4.86
N ILE A 14 -9.67 -17.17 -6.12
CA ILE A 14 -10.25 -15.90 -6.53
C ILE A 14 -11.77 -16.07 -6.65
N PRO A 15 -12.56 -15.46 -5.75
CA PRO A 15 -14.02 -15.57 -5.81
C PRO A 15 -14.57 -15.13 -7.18
N GLY A 16 -15.53 -15.87 -7.72
CA GLY A 16 -16.19 -15.52 -8.98
C GLY A 16 -15.44 -15.91 -10.27
N LEU A 17 -14.23 -16.45 -10.19
CA LEU A 17 -13.55 -17.05 -11.33
C LEU A 17 -13.76 -18.58 -11.37
N ASP A 18 -14.56 -19.05 -12.32
CA ASP A 18 -14.84 -20.46 -12.55
C ASP A 18 -14.60 -20.80 -14.04
N PRO A 19 -13.83 -21.86 -14.37
CA PRO A 19 -13.07 -22.72 -13.46
C PRO A 19 -11.92 -21.97 -12.79
N ALA A 20 -11.53 -22.44 -11.58
CA ALA A 20 -10.39 -21.89 -10.84
C ALA A 20 -9.11 -21.89 -11.67
N LEU A 21 -8.33 -20.84 -11.55
CA LEU A 21 -7.02 -20.73 -12.17
C LEU A 21 -5.98 -21.52 -11.38
N ARG A 22 -4.96 -22.04 -12.07
CA ARG A 22 -3.83 -22.73 -11.45
C ARG A 22 -2.54 -22.08 -11.88
N MET A 23 -1.57 -22.01 -10.96
CA MET A 23 -0.25 -21.45 -11.24
C MET A 23 0.88 -22.35 -10.77
N GLN A 24 1.94 -22.41 -11.55
CA GLN A 24 3.26 -22.78 -11.09
C GLN A 24 3.97 -21.51 -10.63
N VAL A 25 4.62 -21.60 -9.47
CA VAL A 25 5.37 -20.50 -8.86
C VAL A 25 6.85 -20.89 -8.75
N HIS A 26 7.71 -19.95 -8.35
CA HIS A 26 9.11 -20.29 -8.10
C HIS A 26 9.22 -21.31 -6.95
N SER A 27 10.08 -22.31 -7.13
CA SER A 27 10.25 -23.41 -6.16
C SER A 27 11.06 -23.04 -4.94
N SER A 28 11.81 -21.94 -4.98
CA SER A 28 12.71 -21.52 -3.90
C SER A 28 12.85 -20.00 -3.83
N ALA A 29 13.04 -19.52 -2.61
CA ALA A 29 13.51 -18.18 -2.26
C ALA A 29 12.61 -16.98 -2.56
N ASP A 30 11.59 -17.05 -3.42
CA ASP A 30 10.65 -15.94 -3.60
C ASP A 30 9.66 -15.86 -2.42
N VAL A 31 10.00 -14.96 -1.47
CA VAL A 31 9.28 -14.82 -0.21
C VAL A 31 8.07 -13.90 -0.28
N HIS A 32 7.76 -13.35 -1.46
CA HIS A 32 6.63 -12.44 -1.68
C HIS A 32 5.55 -13.05 -2.59
N VAL A 33 5.70 -12.93 -3.89
CA VAL A 33 4.66 -13.36 -4.85
C VAL A 33 4.37 -14.85 -4.72
N SER A 34 5.39 -15.69 -4.85
CA SER A 34 5.21 -17.15 -4.77
C SER A 34 4.75 -17.61 -3.40
N ALA A 35 5.30 -17.03 -2.33
CA ALA A 35 4.89 -17.38 -0.96
C ALA A 35 3.42 -17.02 -0.68
N SER A 36 2.95 -15.85 -1.13
CA SER A 36 1.57 -15.43 -0.96
C SER A 36 0.60 -16.33 -1.76
N ILE A 37 0.94 -16.65 -3.01
CA ILE A 37 0.14 -17.58 -3.82
C ILE A 37 0.07 -18.97 -3.19
N MET A 38 1.19 -19.48 -2.66
CA MET A 38 1.20 -20.78 -1.97
C MET A 38 0.39 -20.79 -0.68
N ALA A 39 0.41 -19.69 0.07
CA ALA A 39 -0.24 -19.61 1.37
C ALA A 39 -1.73 -19.30 1.26
N GLU A 40 -2.12 -18.38 0.38
CA GLU A 40 -3.44 -17.76 0.34
C GLU A 40 -4.21 -18.06 -0.95
N GLY A 41 -3.51 -18.49 -2.02
CA GLY A 41 -4.09 -18.69 -3.34
C GLY A 41 -4.46 -17.38 -4.05
N VAL A 42 -3.99 -16.25 -3.56
CA VAL A 42 -4.24 -14.91 -4.14
C VAL A 42 -3.00 -14.04 -3.95
N TRP A 43 -2.75 -13.18 -4.94
CA TRP A 43 -1.75 -12.11 -4.89
C TRP A 43 -2.45 -10.76 -5.00
N GLU A 44 -2.04 -9.78 -4.20
CA GLU A 44 -2.62 -8.42 -4.20
C GLU A 44 -4.17 -8.45 -4.26
N PRO A 45 -4.85 -8.83 -3.17
CA PRO A 45 -6.30 -9.06 -3.19
C PRO A 45 -7.13 -7.84 -3.61
N LEU A 46 -6.66 -6.62 -3.29
CA LEU A 46 -7.38 -5.39 -3.62
C LEU A 46 -7.30 -5.07 -5.11
N GLU A 47 -6.13 -5.20 -5.72
CA GLU A 47 -5.93 -5.07 -7.17
C GLU A 47 -6.70 -6.15 -7.93
N THR A 48 -6.64 -7.38 -7.44
CA THR A 48 -7.39 -8.50 -8.01
C THR A 48 -8.90 -8.19 -8.01
N ARG A 49 -9.42 -7.72 -6.89
CA ARG A 49 -10.82 -7.29 -6.76
C ARG A 49 -11.14 -6.13 -7.69
N PHE A 50 -10.27 -5.13 -7.75
CA PHE A 50 -10.44 -3.97 -8.64
C PHE A 50 -10.52 -4.38 -10.11
N LEU A 51 -9.69 -5.33 -10.57
CA LEU A 51 -9.80 -5.88 -11.91
C LEU A 51 -11.13 -6.59 -12.14
N GLN A 52 -11.62 -7.38 -11.17
CA GLN A 52 -12.91 -8.06 -11.27
C GLN A 52 -14.07 -7.06 -11.39
N ASP A 53 -14.01 -5.95 -10.66
CA ASP A 53 -15.07 -4.95 -10.62
C ASP A 53 -15.04 -4.03 -11.88
N THR A 54 -13.89 -3.91 -12.57
CA THR A 54 -13.71 -2.94 -13.66
C THR A 54 -13.56 -3.54 -15.04
N LEU A 55 -12.79 -4.63 -15.21
CA LEU A 55 -12.59 -5.25 -16.52
C LEU A 55 -13.87 -5.89 -17.05
N LYS A 56 -14.09 -5.74 -18.36
CA LYS A 56 -15.29 -6.25 -19.04
C LYS A 56 -14.90 -7.15 -20.23
N PRO A 57 -15.74 -8.13 -20.58
CA PRO A 57 -15.54 -8.97 -21.76
C PRO A 57 -15.32 -8.12 -23.04
N GLY A 58 -14.36 -8.55 -23.86
CA GLY A 58 -14.02 -7.89 -25.12
C GLY A 58 -13.00 -6.76 -25.00
N GLN A 59 -12.55 -6.41 -23.78
CA GLN A 59 -11.55 -5.38 -23.56
C GLN A 59 -10.13 -5.88 -23.85
N VAL A 60 -9.21 -4.95 -24.07
CA VAL A 60 -7.76 -5.19 -24.20
C VAL A 60 -7.07 -4.72 -22.92
N PHE A 61 -6.37 -5.65 -22.29
CA PHE A 61 -5.56 -5.41 -21.10
C PHE A 61 -4.07 -5.51 -21.43
N VAL A 62 -3.28 -4.55 -20.96
CA VAL A 62 -1.81 -4.54 -21.11
C VAL A 62 -1.20 -4.71 -19.73
N ASP A 63 -0.37 -5.73 -19.56
CA ASP A 63 0.32 -6.09 -18.33
C ASP A 63 1.82 -5.84 -18.49
N VAL A 64 2.33 -4.75 -17.90
CA VAL A 64 3.73 -4.35 -18.01
C VAL A 64 4.44 -4.67 -16.69
N GLY A 65 5.38 -5.60 -16.73
CA GLY A 65 5.96 -6.27 -15.56
C GLY A 65 5.07 -7.45 -15.15
N ALA A 66 4.71 -8.31 -16.12
CA ALA A 66 3.74 -9.39 -15.88
C ALA A 66 4.24 -10.47 -14.92
N ASN A 67 5.53 -10.48 -14.56
CA ASN A 67 6.14 -11.45 -13.66
C ASN A 67 5.79 -12.89 -14.08
N ILE A 68 5.36 -13.75 -13.17
CA ILE A 68 4.93 -15.13 -13.46
C ILE A 68 3.51 -15.24 -14.02
N GLY A 69 2.84 -14.11 -14.29
CA GLY A 69 1.59 -14.03 -15.05
C GLY A 69 0.31 -14.00 -14.20
N TYR A 70 0.36 -13.70 -12.92
CA TYR A 70 -0.83 -13.70 -12.08
C TYR A 70 -1.94 -12.79 -12.63
N PHE A 71 -1.65 -11.51 -12.83
CA PHE A 71 -2.63 -10.55 -13.35
C PHE A 71 -3.02 -10.83 -14.80
N SER A 72 -2.08 -11.31 -15.62
CA SER A 72 -2.36 -11.74 -16.98
C SER A 72 -3.41 -12.87 -17.03
N LEU A 73 -3.34 -13.87 -16.14
CA LEU A 73 -4.31 -14.95 -16.04
C LEU A 73 -5.68 -14.45 -15.58
N VAL A 74 -5.71 -13.62 -14.53
CA VAL A 74 -6.94 -13.02 -14.01
C VAL A 74 -7.62 -12.21 -15.12
N ALA A 75 -6.88 -11.30 -15.75
CA ALA A 75 -7.38 -10.47 -16.84
C ALA A 75 -7.89 -11.31 -18.04
N SER A 76 -7.18 -12.39 -18.40
CA SER A 76 -7.59 -13.33 -19.46
C SER A 76 -9.00 -13.87 -19.24
N ARG A 77 -9.31 -14.28 -18.01
CA ARG A 77 -10.67 -14.75 -17.65
C ARG A 77 -11.70 -13.63 -17.74
N LEU A 78 -11.36 -12.44 -17.26
CA LEU A 78 -12.30 -11.31 -17.19
C LEU A 78 -12.63 -10.74 -18.57
N VAL A 79 -11.63 -10.57 -19.43
CA VAL A 79 -11.85 -10.06 -20.79
C VAL A 79 -12.44 -11.12 -21.72
N GLY A 80 -12.31 -12.41 -21.39
CA GLY A 80 -12.89 -13.53 -22.11
C GLY A 80 -12.34 -13.70 -23.52
N VAL A 81 -12.95 -14.61 -24.27
CA VAL A 81 -12.47 -15.00 -25.62
C VAL A 81 -12.57 -13.89 -26.69
N SER A 82 -13.32 -12.84 -26.42
CA SER A 82 -13.46 -11.68 -27.32
C SER A 82 -12.48 -10.54 -26.98
N GLY A 83 -11.83 -10.60 -25.82
CA GLY A 83 -10.80 -9.67 -25.39
C GLY A 83 -9.41 -10.25 -25.56
N GLU A 84 -8.39 -9.44 -25.29
CA GLU A 84 -6.98 -9.84 -25.40
C GLU A 84 -6.16 -9.27 -24.26
N VAL A 85 -5.14 -10.02 -23.82
CA VAL A 85 -4.13 -9.60 -22.85
C VAL A 85 -2.77 -9.55 -23.54
N LEU A 86 -2.05 -8.44 -23.38
CA LEU A 86 -0.68 -8.24 -23.88
C LEU A 86 0.25 -8.17 -22.67
N ALA A 87 1.00 -9.23 -22.41
CA ALA A 87 1.83 -9.39 -21.22
C ALA A 87 3.32 -9.23 -21.54
N PHE A 88 3.98 -8.31 -20.85
CA PHE A 88 5.40 -7.98 -21.06
C PHE A 88 6.20 -8.31 -19.80
N GLU A 89 7.18 -9.22 -19.96
CA GLU A 89 8.08 -9.64 -18.89
C GLU A 89 9.49 -9.85 -19.46
N PRO A 90 10.50 -9.07 -19.03
CA PRO A 90 11.86 -9.18 -19.57
C PRO A 90 12.70 -10.30 -18.97
N GLU A 91 12.46 -10.67 -17.68
CA GLU A 91 13.28 -11.67 -17.00
C GLU A 91 12.96 -13.08 -17.49
N THR A 92 14.00 -13.90 -17.67
CA THR A 92 13.87 -15.20 -18.35
C THR A 92 13.00 -16.19 -17.60
N LEU A 93 13.24 -16.38 -16.30
CA LEU A 93 12.53 -17.41 -15.52
C LEU A 93 11.08 -17.00 -15.26
N ASN A 94 10.85 -15.70 -14.94
CA ASN A 94 9.50 -15.15 -14.82
C ASN A 94 8.73 -15.33 -16.14
N TYR A 95 9.34 -14.98 -17.27
CA TYR A 95 8.72 -15.14 -18.59
C TYR A 95 8.39 -16.61 -18.92
N GLU A 96 9.30 -17.54 -18.61
CA GLU A 96 9.04 -18.97 -18.82
C GLU A 96 7.89 -19.50 -17.97
N LEU A 97 7.77 -19.01 -16.73
CA LEU A 97 6.62 -19.32 -15.85
C LEU A 97 5.34 -18.67 -16.36
N LEU A 98 5.36 -17.40 -16.78
CA LEU A 98 4.23 -16.72 -17.42
C LEU A 98 3.68 -17.54 -18.59
N GLU A 99 4.53 -17.95 -19.53
CA GLU A 99 4.09 -18.77 -20.67
C GLU A 99 3.53 -20.13 -20.26
N ARG A 100 4.11 -20.77 -19.22
CA ARG A 100 3.60 -22.04 -18.70
C ARG A 100 2.24 -21.87 -18.04
N ASN A 101 2.10 -20.83 -17.23
CA ASN A 101 0.88 -20.52 -16.54
C ASN A 101 -0.26 -20.19 -17.52
N CYS A 102 0.04 -19.48 -18.62
CA CYS A 102 -0.93 -19.28 -19.70
C CYS A 102 -1.36 -20.61 -20.33
N ARG A 103 -0.41 -21.49 -20.67
CA ARG A 103 -0.70 -22.82 -21.25
C ARG A 103 -1.50 -23.70 -20.28
N LEU A 104 -1.14 -23.70 -18.99
CA LEU A 104 -1.80 -24.47 -17.92
C LEU A 104 -3.30 -24.15 -17.83
N ASN A 105 -3.66 -22.89 -18.08
CA ASN A 105 -5.03 -22.38 -17.96
C ASN A 105 -5.73 -22.22 -19.32
N ALA A 106 -5.14 -22.68 -20.42
CA ALA A 106 -5.65 -22.53 -21.80
C ALA A 106 -6.03 -21.05 -22.10
N CYS A 107 -5.16 -20.11 -21.72
CA CYS A 107 -5.36 -18.67 -21.94
C CYS A 107 -4.91 -18.31 -23.39
N ASP A 108 -5.68 -18.74 -24.40
CA ASP A 108 -5.36 -18.51 -25.83
C ASP A 108 -5.47 -17.04 -26.22
N ASN A 109 -6.09 -16.19 -25.39
CA ASN A 109 -6.22 -14.75 -25.56
C ASN A 109 -5.12 -13.94 -24.88
N VAL A 110 -4.05 -14.57 -24.38
CA VAL A 110 -2.86 -13.90 -23.82
C VAL A 110 -1.70 -13.99 -24.83
N ARG A 111 -1.17 -12.83 -25.21
CA ARG A 111 0.07 -12.73 -25.99
C ARG A 111 1.20 -12.28 -25.07
N THR A 112 2.20 -13.10 -24.94
CA THR A 112 3.38 -12.85 -24.11
C THR A 112 4.54 -12.28 -24.92
N PHE A 113 5.27 -11.33 -24.33
CA PHE A 113 6.43 -10.68 -24.93
C PHE A 113 7.60 -10.70 -23.94
N LYS A 114 8.71 -11.36 -24.34
CA LYS A 114 9.95 -11.34 -23.55
C LYS A 114 10.70 -10.04 -23.80
N ALA A 115 10.21 -8.95 -23.22
CA ALA A 115 10.77 -7.63 -23.38
C ALA A 115 10.31 -6.70 -22.24
N ALA A 116 11.14 -5.74 -21.88
CA ALA A 116 10.72 -4.56 -21.14
C ALA A 116 10.11 -3.52 -22.09
N LEU A 117 9.24 -2.65 -21.59
CA LEU A 117 8.79 -1.47 -22.29
C LEU A 117 9.63 -0.26 -21.90
N GLY A 118 9.79 0.68 -22.83
CA GLY A 118 10.47 1.96 -22.61
C GLY A 118 10.12 2.97 -23.70
N GLU A 119 10.74 4.15 -23.63
CA GLU A 119 10.48 5.24 -24.56
C GLU A 119 11.00 4.90 -25.97
N GLU A 120 12.13 4.20 -26.05
CA GLU A 120 12.75 3.80 -27.32
C GLU A 120 13.16 2.32 -27.31
N ASN A 121 13.36 1.77 -28.54
CA ASN A 121 13.92 0.44 -28.68
C ASN A 121 15.41 0.45 -28.32
N ALA A 122 15.79 -0.41 -27.38
CA ALA A 122 17.16 -0.51 -26.89
C ALA A 122 17.49 -1.94 -26.41
N SER A 123 18.76 -2.18 -26.11
CA SER A 123 19.18 -3.30 -25.28
C SER A 123 19.56 -2.76 -23.90
N GLY A 124 19.21 -3.49 -22.85
CA GLY A 124 19.50 -3.12 -21.49
C GLY A 124 19.88 -4.32 -20.63
N GLN A 125 20.03 -4.10 -19.36
CA GLN A 125 20.23 -5.16 -18.36
C GLN A 125 19.15 -5.05 -17.29
N ILE A 126 18.68 -6.21 -16.80
CA ILE A 126 17.86 -6.33 -15.63
C ILE A 126 18.68 -6.92 -14.49
N TYR A 127 18.60 -6.32 -13.31
CA TYR A 127 19.32 -6.72 -12.10
C TYR A 127 18.39 -7.59 -11.24
N LEU A 128 18.88 -8.79 -10.92
CA LEU A 128 18.05 -9.83 -10.32
C LEU A 128 18.05 -9.74 -8.79
N ASN A 129 16.86 -9.77 -8.21
CA ASN A 129 16.68 -10.00 -6.79
C ASN A 129 16.29 -11.48 -6.57
N GLU A 130 17.17 -12.27 -5.97
CA GLU A 130 16.91 -13.70 -5.78
C GLU A 130 15.96 -14.02 -4.65
N LEU A 131 15.79 -13.09 -3.68
CA LEU A 131 14.90 -13.24 -2.53
C LEU A 131 13.50 -12.69 -2.78
N ASN A 132 13.40 -11.73 -3.68
CA ASN A 132 12.13 -11.14 -4.13
C ASN A 132 12.13 -11.08 -5.65
N ARG A 133 11.60 -12.11 -6.30
CA ARG A 133 11.58 -12.18 -7.76
C ARG A 133 10.55 -11.27 -8.42
N GLY A 134 9.75 -10.57 -7.61
CA GLY A 134 8.92 -9.45 -8.03
C GLY A 134 9.68 -8.11 -8.08
N ASP A 135 10.88 -8.03 -7.46
CA ASP A 135 11.68 -6.80 -7.34
C ASP A 135 12.93 -6.83 -8.23
N HIS A 136 12.79 -7.30 -9.46
CA HIS A 136 13.82 -7.14 -10.48
C HIS A 136 13.77 -5.72 -11.04
N SER A 137 14.93 -5.08 -11.19
CA SER A 137 15.01 -3.67 -11.60
C SER A 137 15.92 -3.48 -12.82
N LEU A 138 15.60 -2.48 -13.65
CA LEU A 138 16.47 -2.06 -14.76
C LEU A 138 17.67 -1.23 -14.29
N TYR A 139 17.77 -0.96 -12.99
CA TYR A 139 18.82 -0.13 -12.39
C TYR A 139 19.58 -0.92 -11.33
N PRO A 140 20.93 -0.80 -11.30
CA PRO A 140 21.71 -1.41 -10.23
C PRO A 140 21.34 -0.72 -8.91
N GLY A 141 20.88 -1.48 -7.92
CA GLY A 141 20.77 -0.99 -6.55
C GLY A 141 22.16 -0.85 -5.90
N ASP A 142 22.18 -0.54 -4.60
CA ASP A 142 23.42 -0.45 -3.81
C ASP A 142 24.08 -1.83 -3.59
N GLU A 143 23.37 -2.92 -3.85
CA GLU A 143 23.83 -4.29 -3.72
C GLU A 143 24.37 -4.84 -5.05
N VAL A 144 25.38 -5.70 -4.97
CA VAL A 144 25.88 -6.45 -6.14
C VAL A 144 24.85 -7.53 -6.50
N ARG A 145 24.00 -7.24 -7.49
CA ARG A 145 23.02 -8.18 -8.04
C ARG A 145 23.54 -8.82 -9.33
N ALA A 146 23.18 -10.08 -9.57
CA ALA A 146 23.37 -10.69 -10.87
C ALA A 146 22.54 -9.93 -11.91
N SER A 147 22.99 -9.89 -13.17
CA SER A 147 22.26 -9.20 -14.24
C SER A 147 22.04 -10.09 -15.44
N GLN A 148 21.04 -9.79 -16.22
CA GLN A 148 20.67 -10.44 -17.47
C GLN A 148 20.45 -9.41 -18.56
N ASP A 149 20.95 -9.68 -19.79
CA ASP A 149 20.65 -8.84 -20.94
C ASP A 149 19.19 -8.99 -21.36
N ILE A 150 18.55 -7.87 -21.66
CA ILE A 150 17.13 -7.80 -22.07
C ILE A 150 16.95 -6.91 -23.29
N ASN A 151 15.81 -7.12 -23.96
CA ASN A 151 15.32 -6.21 -24.99
C ASN A 151 14.36 -5.19 -24.36
N ILE A 152 14.52 -3.92 -24.72
CA ILE A 152 13.59 -2.84 -24.41
C ILE A 152 12.93 -2.43 -25.71
N VAL A 153 11.59 -2.31 -25.70
CA VAL A 153 10.82 -1.95 -26.90
C VAL A 153 9.92 -0.76 -26.64
N ASN A 154 9.71 0.07 -27.65
CA ASN A 154 8.71 1.14 -27.56
C ASN A 154 7.31 0.53 -27.57
N GLY A 155 6.63 0.62 -26.43
CA GLY A 155 5.34 -0.03 -26.19
C GLY A 155 4.24 0.48 -27.12
N ALA A 156 4.12 1.79 -27.31
CA ALA A 156 3.09 2.36 -28.18
C ALA A 156 3.23 1.87 -29.61
N LYS A 157 4.44 1.90 -30.20
CA LYS A 157 4.66 1.42 -31.57
C LYS A 157 4.31 -0.06 -31.74
N LEU A 158 4.68 -0.90 -30.77
CA LEU A 158 4.42 -2.33 -30.82
C LEU A 158 2.92 -2.63 -30.67
N ILE A 159 2.27 -2.05 -29.66
CA ILE A 159 0.86 -2.35 -29.35
C ILE A 159 -0.06 -1.76 -30.41
N MET A 160 0.14 -0.51 -30.80
CA MET A 160 -0.72 0.17 -31.79
C MET A 160 -0.68 -0.45 -33.18
N ALA A 161 0.32 -1.27 -33.50
CA ALA A 161 0.36 -2.03 -34.76
C ALA A 161 -0.81 -3.02 -34.89
N SER A 162 -1.36 -3.53 -33.78
CA SER A 162 -2.51 -4.44 -33.74
C SER A 162 -3.71 -3.86 -32.97
N HIS A 163 -3.46 -3.05 -31.96
CA HIS A 163 -4.46 -2.46 -31.08
C HIS A 163 -4.28 -0.94 -31.03
N PRO A 164 -4.95 -0.16 -31.88
CA PRO A 164 -4.82 1.29 -31.91
C PRO A 164 -5.35 1.94 -30.63
N ARG A 165 -6.11 1.21 -29.83
CA ARG A 165 -6.62 1.57 -28.50
C ARG A 165 -6.61 0.36 -27.59
N VAL A 166 -6.48 0.61 -26.28
CA VAL A 166 -6.59 -0.38 -25.22
C VAL A 166 -7.50 0.16 -24.11
N ASN A 167 -7.94 -0.71 -23.21
CA ASN A 167 -8.91 -0.33 -22.17
C ASN A 167 -8.27 -0.26 -20.79
N PHE A 168 -7.21 -1.03 -20.58
CA PHE A 168 -6.59 -1.13 -19.27
C PHE A 168 -5.07 -1.36 -19.41
N ILE A 169 -4.28 -0.67 -18.61
CA ILE A 169 -2.83 -0.89 -18.53
C ILE A 169 -2.43 -0.98 -17.06
N LYS A 170 -1.76 -2.06 -16.67
CA LYS A 170 -1.03 -2.17 -15.39
C LYS A 170 0.45 -1.93 -15.68
N ILE A 171 1.09 -1.08 -14.88
CA ILE A 171 2.54 -0.81 -14.92
C ILE A 171 3.11 -1.05 -13.53
N ASP A 172 3.98 -2.04 -13.43
CA ASP A 172 4.63 -2.45 -12.20
C ASP A 172 6.04 -2.95 -12.57
N THR A 173 7.01 -2.07 -12.58
CA THR A 173 8.32 -2.28 -13.20
C THR A 173 9.50 -1.88 -12.32
N GLN A 174 9.22 -1.66 -11.03
CA GLN A 174 10.21 -1.46 -9.97
C GLN A 174 11.22 -0.33 -10.31
N GLY A 175 10.65 0.85 -10.70
CA GLY A 175 11.40 2.08 -10.98
C GLY A 175 11.47 2.50 -12.45
N ALA A 176 11.03 1.67 -13.41
CA ALA A 176 11.01 2.04 -14.82
C ALA A 176 9.70 2.71 -15.28
N GLU A 177 8.74 2.98 -14.40
CA GLU A 177 7.39 3.47 -14.70
C GLU A 177 7.40 4.76 -15.53
N CYS A 178 8.35 5.67 -15.28
CA CYS A 178 8.49 6.89 -16.07
C CYS A 178 8.83 6.62 -17.53
N ASP A 179 9.77 5.72 -17.79
CA ASP A 179 10.22 5.42 -19.16
C ASP A 179 9.18 4.58 -19.89
N VAL A 180 8.51 3.67 -19.17
CA VAL A 180 7.37 2.88 -19.68
C VAL A 180 6.23 3.82 -20.09
N LEU A 181 5.80 4.70 -19.18
CA LEU A 181 4.68 5.60 -19.43
C LEU A 181 5.01 6.58 -20.57
N ALA A 182 6.23 7.14 -20.60
CA ALA A 182 6.69 7.99 -21.71
C ALA A 182 6.59 7.27 -23.06
N GLY A 183 7.02 6.00 -23.12
CA GLY A 183 6.90 5.17 -24.31
C GLY A 183 5.46 4.79 -24.69
N LEU A 184 4.52 4.88 -23.76
CA LEU A 184 3.10 4.56 -23.94
C LEU A 184 2.23 5.79 -24.20
N LEU A 185 2.72 7.03 -24.06
CA LEU A 185 1.90 8.24 -24.18
C LEU A 185 1.04 8.29 -25.45
N PRO A 186 1.53 7.94 -26.66
CA PRO A 186 0.69 7.93 -27.87
C PRO A 186 -0.49 6.95 -27.76
N LEU A 187 -0.29 5.80 -27.13
CA LEU A 187 -1.34 4.81 -26.89
C LEU A 187 -2.33 5.28 -25.85
N VAL A 188 -1.84 5.90 -24.78
CA VAL A 188 -2.65 6.53 -23.71
C VAL A 188 -3.56 7.59 -24.31
N GLU A 189 -3.02 8.52 -25.10
CA GLU A 189 -3.79 9.58 -25.78
C GLU A 189 -4.85 8.99 -26.70
N ALA A 190 -4.50 7.99 -27.52
CA ALA A 190 -5.45 7.35 -28.43
C ALA A 190 -6.56 6.59 -27.70
N SER A 191 -6.29 6.06 -26.51
CA SER A 191 -7.22 5.24 -25.73
C SER A 191 -8.13 6.07 -24.79
N PHE A 192 -7.72 7.30 -24.46
CA PHE A 192 -8.50 8.20 -23.60
C PHE A 192 -9.86 8.57 -24.25
N PRO A 193 -10.98 8.69 -23.52
CA PRO A 193 -11.16 8.52 -22.07
C PRO A 193 -11.55 7.10 -21.63
N ASP A 194 -11.50 6.10 -22.52
CA ASP A 194 -11.94 4.72 -22.22
C ASP A 194 -10.82 3.86 -21.60
N LEU A 195 -9.78 4.50 -21.08
CA LEU A 195 -8.59 3.88 -20.50
C LEU A 195 -8.57 4.01 -18.98
N THR A 196 -8.18 2.93 -18.32
CA THR A 196 -7.81 2.90 -16.90
C THR A 196 -6.36 2.43 -16.77
N LEU A 197 -5.57 3.10 -15.95
CA LEU A 197 -4.22 2.71 -15.59
C LEU A 197 -4.17 2.28 -14.13
N ILE A 198 -3.42 1.23 -13.82
CA ILE A 198 -2.86 0.96 -12.49
C ILE A 198 -1.35 1.15 -12.61
N ILE A 199 -0.77 1.96 -11.76
CA ILE A 199 0.67 2.24 -11.76
C ILE A 199 1.20 2.11 -10.35
N GLU A 200 2.20 1.24 -10.14
CA GLU A 200 2.95 1.25 -8.90
C GLU A 200 3.72 2.57 -8.78
N PHE A 201 3.52 3.24 -7.66
CA PHE A 201 4.16 4.51 -7.37
C PHE A 201 5.09 4.34 -6.16
N SER A 202 6.36 4.11 -6.45
CA SER A 202 7.42 4.04 -5.44
C SER A 202 8.43 5.17 -5.67
N PRO A 203 8.32 6.30 -4.93
CA PRO A 203 9.24 7.43 -5.10
C PRO A 203 10.72 7.05 -4.98
N MET A 204 11.04 6.10 -4.11
CA MET A 204 12.43 5.65 -3.93
C MET A 204 12.93 4.79 -5.08
N HIS A 205 12.12 3.87 -5.61
CA HIS A 205 12.50 3.10 -6.80
C HIS A 205 12.69 4.01 -8.01
N LEU A 206 11.78 4.97 -8.22
CA LEU A 206 11.92 5.99 -9.27
C LEU A 206 13.20 6.81 -9.12
N LYS A 207 13.52 7.25 -7.90
CA LYS A 207 14.74 8.01 -7.61
C LYS A 207 16.01 7.18 -7.86
N ASN A 208 16.03 5.92 -7.41
CA ASN A 208 17.15 5.01 -7.63
C ASN A 208 17.36 4.72 -9.13
N ALA A 209 16.28 4.77 -9.90
CA ALA A 209 16.26 4.69 -11.36
C ALA A 209 16.70 5.99 -12.07
N GLY A 210 17.04 7.04 -11.34
CA GLY A 210 17.39 8.35 -11.91
C GLY A 210 16.19 9.17 -12.40
N ALA A 211 14.96 8.74 -12.03
CA ALA A 211 13.73 9.48 -12.28
C ALA A 211 13.22 10.17 -11.00
N SER A 212 11.92 10.44 -10.90
CA SER A 212 11.28 10.92 -9.68
C SER A 212 9.77 10.70 -9.74
N GLY A 213 9.13 10.61 -8.59
CA GLY A 213 7.68 10.57 -8.53
C GLY A 213 7.03 11.81 -9.15
N ARG A 214 7.66 12.99 -9.03
CA ARG A 214 7.20 14.21 -9.72
C ARG A 214 7.18 14.06 -11.24
N LYS A 215 8.22 13.46 -11.83
CA LYS A 215 8.27 13.19 -13.28
C LYS A 215 7.13 12.29 -13.71
N LEU A 216 6.85 11.23 -12.93
CA LEU A 216 5.72 10.33 -13.22
C LEU A 216 4.38 11.06 -13.15
N LEU A 217 4.16 11.89 -12.13
CA LEU A 217 2.95 12.68 -12.00
C LEU A 217 2.79 13.73 -13.11
N ASP A 218 3.88 14.32 -13.59
CA ASP A 218 3.86 15.28 -14.70
C ASP A 218 3.51 14.57 -16.03
N LEU A 219 3.98 13.33 -16.23
CA LEU A 219 3.58 12.51 -17.38
C LEU A 219 2.08 12.15 -17.32
N LEU A 220 1.57 11.79 -16.16
CA LEU A 220 0.13 11.54 -15.96
C LEU A 220 -0.71 12.80 -16.20
N ALA A 221 -0.21 13.98 -15.80
CA ALA A 221 -0.91 15.25 -15.98
C ALA A 221 -1.15 15.66 -17.46
N ALA A 222 -0.62 14.91 -18.42
CA ALA A 222 -0.91 15.11 -19.85
C ALA A 222 -2.39 14.84 -20.20
N GLN A 223 -3.13 14.13 -19.37
CA GLN A 223 -4.56 13.84 -19.54
C GLN A 223 -5.34 14.25 -18.27
N PRO A 224 -6.62 14.62 -18.39
CA PRO A 224 -7.46 14.99 -17.25
C PRO A 224 -8.04 13.75 -16.55
N TRP A 225 -7.19 12.98 -15.88
CA TRP A 225 -7.58 11.76 -15.17
C TRP A 225 -8.44 12.03 -13.92
N HIS A 226 -9.35 11.11 -13.65
CA HIS A 226 -9.87 10.85 -12.31
C HIS A 226 -8.87 9.93 -11.61
N MET A 227 -8.31 10.39 -10.50
CA MET A 227 -7.21 9.68 -9.83
C MET A 227 -7.65 9.12 -8.48
N TYR A 228 -7.14 7.92 -8.17
CA TYR A 228 -7.45 7.21 -6.94
C TYR A 228 -6.19 6.52 -6.40
N LEU A 229 -6.12 6.40 -5.06
CA LEU A 229 -5.17 5.53 -4.38
C LEU A 229 -5.88 4.25 -3.95
N MET A 230 -5.17 3.13 -3.96
CA MET A 230 -5.59 1.92 -3.29
C MET A 230 -5.26 2.01 -1.80
N ASP A 231 -6.29 1.99 -0.96
CA ASP A 231 -6.15 1.94 0.49
C ASP A 231 -6.34 0.50 0.96
N TYR A 232 -5.22 -0.16 1.31
CA TYR A 232 -5.21 -1.57 1.72
C TYR A 232 -5.83 -1.79 3.10
N ASP A 233 -5.73 -0.81 4.00
CA ASP A 233 -6.29 -0.91 5.35
C ASP A 233 -7.82 -0.83 5.32
N ALA A 234 -8.37 0.06 4.49
CA ALA A 234 -9.80 0.22 4.31
C ALA A 234 -10.37 -0.67 3.18
N ALA A 235 -9.53 -1.41 2.47
CA ALA A 235 -9.87 -2.26 1.33
C ALA A 235 -10.72 -1.55 0.27
N GLY A 236 -10.32 -0.34 -0.11
CA GLY A 236 -11.09 0.50 -1.03
C GLY A 236 -10.26 1.51 -1.80
N LEU A 237 -10.95 2.33 -2.58
CA LEU A 237 -10.33 3.41 -3.33
C LEU A 237 -10.55 4.75 -2.64
N LEU A 238 -9.52 5.57 -2.64
CA LEU A 238 -9.53 6.93 -2.15
C LEU A 238 -9.36 7.90 -3.32
N PRO A 239 -10.40 8.68 -3.68
CA PRO A 239 -10.25 9.75 -4.67
C PRO A 239 -9.27 10.81 -4.19
N PHE A 240 -8.38 11.27 -5.05
CA PHE A 240 -7.42 12.31 -4.68
C PHE A 240 -7.10 13.26 -5.84
N THR A 241 -6.49 14.40 -5.50
CA THR A 241 -6.00 15.39 -6.46
C THR A 241 -4.52 15.18 -6.75
N ALA A 242 -4.05 15.61 -7.92
CA ALA A 242 -2.63 15.62 -8.25
C ALA A 242 -1.78 16.40 -7.23
N GLN A 243 -2.34 17.41 -6.57
CA GLN A 243 -1.67 18.16 -5.51
C GLN A 243 -1.39 17.29 -4.28
N GLN A 244 -2.36 16.49 -3.87
CA GLN A 244 -2.23 15.58 -2.74
C GLN A 244 -1.17 14.51 -3.00
N VAL A 245 -1.15 13.90 -4.20
CA VAL A 245 -0.10 12.95 -4.58
C VAL A 245 1.29 13.58 -4.56
N ARG A 246 1.42 14.83 -5.00
CA ARG A 246 2.71 15.54 -4.93
C ARG A 246 3.17 15.72 -3.48
N SER A 247 2.26 16.03 -2.57
CA SER A 247 2.58 16.12 -1.14
C SER A 247 3.06 14.77 -0.58
N LEU A 248 2.40 13.67 -0.96
CA LEU A 248 2.80 12.31 -0.60
C LEU A 248 4.18 11.95 -1.16
N ASN A 249 4.44 12.29 -2.42
CA ASN A 249 5.74 12.09 -3.04
C ASN A 249 6.85 12.83 -2.27
N ASP A 250 6.62 14.10 -1.93
CA ASP A 250 7.60 14.93 -1.22
C ASP A 250 7.92 14.34 0.17
N LEU A 251 6.92 13.85 0.89
CA LEU A 251 7.10 13.15 2.16
C LEU A 251 7.93 11.88 2.01
N THR A 252 7.63 11.07 0.99
CA THR A 252 8.32 9.80 0.74
C THR A 252 9.76 10.02 0.28
N GLU A 253 10.00 10.96 -0.64
CA GLU A 253 11.35 11.29 -1.11
C GLU A 253 12.24 11.94 -0.02
N ALA A 254 11.63 12.60 0.97
CA ALA A 254 12.36 13.17 2.09
C ALA A 254 12.93 12.11 3.03
N ASP A 255 12.44 10.85 2.96
CA ASP A 255 12.93 9.73 3.76
C ASP A 255 13.79 8.76 2.97
N PRO A 256 15.13 8.81 3.13
CA PRO A 256 16.02 7.87 2.45
C PRO A 256 15.81 6.40 2.81
N ALA A 257 15.15 6.12 3.93
CA ALA A 257 14.82 4.76 4.39
C ALA A 257 13.39 4.32 4.01
N SER A 258 12.64 5.16 3.32
CA SER A 258 11.28 4.83 2.89
C SER A 258 11.31 3.86 1.72
N GLU A 259 10.89 2.64 1.95
CA GLU A 259 10.57 1.65 0.91
C GLU A 259 9.08 1.70 0.53
N GLY A 260 8.38 2.80 0.87
CA GLY A 260 6.96 2.95 0.67
C GLY A 260 6.57 3.01 -0.80
N PHE A 261 5.57 2.23 -1.14
CA PHE A 261 4.90 2.28 -2.43
C PHE A 261 3.38 2.30 -2.24
N PHE A 262 2.67 2.72 -3.25
CA PHE A 262 1.22 2.60 -3.34
C PHE A 262 0.80 2.48 -4.80
N ASN A 263 -0.34 1.84 -5.04
CA ASN A 263 -0.88 1.74 -6.39
C ASN A 263 -1.78 2.94 -6.69
N LEU A 264 -1.40 3.71 -7.73
CA LEU A 264 -2.20 4.78 -8.31
C LEU A 264 -3.12 4.20 -9.37
N ILE A 265 -4.38 4.61 -9.33
CA ILE A 265 -5.32 4.41 -10.42
C ILE A 265 -5.57 5.74 -11.10
N ALA A 266 -5.41 5.78 -12.43
CA ALA A 266 -5.79 6.90 -13.26
C ALA A 266 -6.84 6.41 -14.27
N SER A 267 -8.08 6.88 -14.14
CA SER A 267 -9.18 6.51 -15.01
C SER A 267 -9.64 7.71 -15.84
N GLY A 268 -9.88 7.50 -17.12
CA GLY A 268 -10.40 8.55 -18.01
C GLY A 268 -11.88 8.88 -17.75
N LYS A 269 -12.57 8.03 -16.99
CA LYS A 269 -13.97 8.23 -16.54
C LYS A 269 -14.04 8.11 -15.02
N PRO A 270 -15.01 8.81 -14.37
CA PRO A 270 -15.22 8.62 -12.94
C PRO A 270 -15.55 7.15 -12.63
N LEU A 271 -14.96 6.61 -11.58
CA LEU A 271 -15.21 5.26 -11.10
C LEU A 271 -16.34 5.21 -10.06
N GLU A 272 -16.77 6.38 -9.55
CA GLU A 272 -17.82 6.51 -8.53
C GLU A 272 -19.20 6.03 -8.99
N ASP A 273 -19.41 5.94 -10.31
CA ASP A 273 -20.63 5.38 -10.90
C ASP A 273 -20.67 3.85 -10.89
N ASN A 274 -19.56 3.18 -10.56
CA ASN A 274 -19.50 1.72 -10.45
C ASN A 274 -19.89 1.29 -9.02
N PRO A 275 -21.05 0.62 -8.83
CA PRO A 275 -21.54 0.23 -7.50
C PRO A 275 -20.72 -0.89 -6.85
N ASP A 276 -19.90 -1.60 -7.61
CA ASP A 276 -19.07 -2.71 -7.13
C ASP A 276 -17.77 -2.21 -6.48
N ILE A 277 -17.39 -0.94 -6.74
CA ILE A 277 -16.19 -0.33 -6.19
C ILE A 277 -16.49 0.29 -4.82
N HIS A 278 -15.71 -0.12 -3.83
CA HIS A 278 -15.75 0.50 -2.51
C HIS A 278 -14.86 1.75 -2.47
N PHE A 279 -15.44 2.88 -2.04
CA PHE A 279 -14.71 4.14 -1.86
C PHE A 279 -14.54 4.47 -0.39
N VAL A 280 -13.33 4.80 -0.03
CA VAL A 280 -13.01 5.38 1.29
C VAL A 280 -13.45 6.84 1.28
N ARG A 281 -14.25 7.24 2.27
CA ARG A 281 -14.85 8.59 2.30
C ARG A 281 -14.10 9.59 3.18
N ASP A 282 -13.13 9.14 3.96
CA ASP A 282 -12.43 9.99 4.93
C ASP A 282 -10.94 10.09 4.60
N TRP A 283 -10.59 11.21 3.95
CA TRP A 283 -9.21 11.57 3.61
C TRP A 283 -8.31 11.75 4.84
N GLY A 284 -8.88 12.28 5.94
CA GLY A 284 -8.13 12.47 7.17
C GLY A 284 -7.60 11.16 7.75
N MET A 285 -8.34 10.07 7.61
CA MET A 285 -7.87 8.73 8.00
C MET A 285 -6.73 8.25 7.11
N PHE A 286 -6.78 8.53 5.80
CA PHE A 286 -5.74 8.10 4.87
C PHE A 286 -4.45 8.93 5.00
N GLU A 287 -4.54 10.26 5.05
CA GLU A 287 -3.36 11.12 5.33
C GLU A 287 -2.69 10.67 6.61
N THR A 288 -3.48 10.35 7.63
CA THR A 288 -3.00 9.82 8.91
C THR A 288 -2.39 8.43 8.73
N ALA A 289 -2.97 7.53 7.96
CA ALA A 289 -2.44 6.17 7.72
C ALA A 289 -1.15 6.19 6.88
N LEU A 290 -1.03 7.09 5.92
CA LEU A 290 0.17 7.22 5.09
C LEU A 290 1.30 7.95 5.84
N GLU A 291 1.01 9.04 6.54
CA GLU A 291 1.96 9.62 7.50
C GLU A 291 2.44 8.55 8.48
N TYR A 292 1.54 7.68 8.90
CA TYR A 292 1.90 6.54 9.75
C TYR A 292 2.81 5.55 9.07
N TYR A 293 2.49 5.11 7.89
CA TYR A 293 3.34 4.16 7.17
C TYR A 293 4.75 4.73 7.00
N LEU A 294 4.85 6.02 6.67
CA LEU A 294 6.12 6.73 6.54
C LEU A 294 6.80 6.96 7.90
N LEU A 295 6.05 7.36 8.93
CA LEU A 295 6.54 7.57 10.29
C LEU A 295 6.83 6.25 11.00
N SER A 296 6.06 5.19 10.73
CA SER A 296 6.23 3.89 11.38
C SER A 296 7.59 3.28 11.14
N LYS A 297 8.18 3.54 9.97
CA LYS A 297 9.53 3.11 9.62
C LYS A 297 10.61 3.99 10.27
N ARG A 298 10.29 5.23 10.65
CA ARG A 298 11.20 6.19 11.28
C ARG A 298 11.12 6.20 12.80
N MET A 299 9.97 5.81 13.38
CA MET A 299 9.79 5.92 14.82
C MET A 299 10.78 5.02 15.55
N PRO A 300 11.59 5.59 16.48
CA PRO A 300 12.43 4.78 17.33
C PRO A 300 11.55 3.87 18.21
N ALA A 301 12.08 2.71 18.53
CA ALA A 301 11.45 1.86 19.52
C ALA A 301 11.45 2.59 20.88
N TRP A 302 10.26 2.74 21.48
CA TRP A 302 10.09 3.40 22.76
C TRP A 302 10.51 2.50 23.91
N ASP A 303 11.34 3.01 24.80
CA ASP A 303 11.92 2.29 25.94
C ASP A 303 11.01 2.26 27.16
N GLY A 304 9.80 2.84 27.06
CA GLY A 304 8.83 2.93 28.16
C GLY A 304 9.05 4.12 29.09
N SER A 305 10.09 4.93 28.86
CA SER A 305 10.32 6.15 29.66
C SER A 305 9.16 7.11 29.55
N GLY A 306 8.94 7.91 30.59
CA GLY A 306 7.85 8.89 30.61
C GLY A 306 8.00 9.94 29.52
N CYS A 307 6.95 10.09 28.71
CA CYS A 307 6.86 11.09 27.65
C CYS A 307 5.88 12.18 28.04
N GLY A 308 6.35 13.42 28.08
CA GLY A 308 5.54 14.63 28.22
C GLY A 308 5.07 15.18 26.87
N PRO A 309 4.40 16.33 26.84
CA PRO A 309 3.76 16.89 25.65
C PRO A 309 4.68 16.99 24.42
N GLY A 310 5.93 17.42 24.60
CA GLY A 310 6.90 17.58 23.50
C GLY A 310 7.50 16.28 23.01
N ASP A 311 7.41 15.17 23.77
CA ASP A 311 8.01 13.89 23.44
C ASP A 311 7.01 12.89 22.84
N ILE A 312 5.71 13.13 23.04
CA ILE A 312 4.64 12.21 22.61
C ILE A 312 4.72 11.96 21.11
N GLU A 313 4.99 12.96 20.30
CA GLU A 313 5.07 12.85 18.85
C GLU A 313 6.31 12.08 18.35
N HIS A 314 7.35 12.00 19.18
CA HIS A 314 8.58 11.28 18.84
C HIS A 314 8.52 9.79 19.24
N ALA A 315 7.69 9.44 20.22
CA ALA A 315 7.59 8.10 20.76
C ALA A 315 6.31 7.36 20.33
N PHE A 316 5.26 8.10 19.96
CA PHE A 316 3.94 7.54 19.66
C PHE A 316 3.41 8.02 18.33
N TYR A 317 2.74 7.12 17.69
CA TYR A 317 1.93 7.42 16.54
C TYR A 317 0.44 7.51 16.97
N LEU A 318 -0.21 8.58 16.55
CA LEU A 318 -1.58 8.92 16.90
C LEU A 318 -2.44 8.99 15.62
N PRO A 319 -2.76 7.81 14.99
CA PRO A 319 -3.31 7.75 13.63
C PRO A 319 -4.71 8.32 13.51
N HIS A 320 -5.51 8.21 14.56
CA HIS A 320 -6.92 8.55 14.49
C HIS A 320 -7.40 9.17 15.80
N GLY A 321 -8.29 10.16 15.67
CA GLY A 321 -9.00 10.73 16.81
C GLY A 321 -8.16 11.67 17.68
N TRP A 322 -7.10 12.30 17.13
CA TRP A 322 -6.27 13.25 17.84
C TRP A 322 -6.15 14.59 17.12
N ALA A 323 -6.21 15.69 17.87
CA ALA A 323 -5.97 17.03 17.36
C ALA A 323 -4.48 17.27 17.08
N PHE A 324 -4.14 18.41 16.50
CA PHE A 324 -2.76 18.89 16.44
C PHE A 324 -2.19 19.08 17.84
N PRO A 325 -0.86 18.91 18.02
CA PRO A 325 -0.22 19.10 19.34
C PRO A 325 -0.35 20.53 19.82
N GLU A 326 -0.48 20.66 21.12
CA GLU A 326 -0.45 21.92 21.85
C GLU A 326 0.70 21.86 22.90
N ASP A 327 1.19 23.00 23.39
CA ASP A 327 2.34 23.06 24.31
C ASP A 327 2.20 22.20 25.57
N TRP A 328 0.98 21.85 25.94
CA TRP A 328 0.64 21.09 27.17
C TRP A 328 0.25 19.63 26.90
N GLY A 329 0.00 19.22 25.64
CA GLY A 329 -0.47 17.89 25.29
C GLY A 329 -1.30 17.87 24.02
N ARG A 330 -2.16 16.85 23.88
CA ARG A 330 -2.94 16.63 22.67
C ARG A 330 -4.38 16.19 22.97
N TRP A 331 -5.36 16.88 22.42
CA TRP A 331 -6.78 16.53 22.57
C TRP A 331 -7.16 15.34 21.71
N SER A 332 -8.00 14.43 22.26
CA SER A 332 -8.77 13.50 21.44
C SER A 332 -9.87 14.24 20.68
N ILE A 333 -10.16 13.79 19.46
CA ILE A 333 -11.28 14.29 18.64
C ILE A 333 -12.30 13.18 18.46
N GLY A 334 -13.56 13.49 18.72
CA GLY A 334 -14.65 12.52 18.63
C GLY A 334 -14.64 11.49 19.76
N LYS A 335 -15.30 10.36 19.51
CA LYS A 335 -15.48 9.30 20.52
C LYS A 335 -14.35 8.27 20.53
N HIS A 336 -13.61 8.14 19.45
CA HIS A 336 -12.58 7.11 19.30
C HIS A 336 -11.24 7.74 18.99
N SER A 337 -10.19 7.24 19.63
CA SER A 337 -8.82 7.61 19.28
C SER A 337 -7.90 6.39 19.37
N VAL A 338 -6.82 6.40 18.60
CA VAL A 338 -5.86 5.30 18.50
C VAL A 338 -4.46 5.82 18.80
N LEU A 339 -3.71 5.06 19.62
CA LEU A 339 -2.32 5.31 19.93
C LEU A 339 -1.51 4.05 19.63
N LYS A 340 -0.41 4.20 18.88
CA LYS A 340 0.46 3.08 18.54
C LYS A 340 1.91 3.40 18.90
N PHE A 341 2.69 2.36 19.23
CA PHE A 341 4.12 2.49 19.48
C PHE A 341 4.87 1.19 19.19
N LYS A 342 6.18 1.31 18.95
CA LYS A 342 7.10 0.16 18.85
C LYS A 342 7.75 -0.06 20.20
N PRO A 343 7.58 -1.24 20.83
CA PRO A 343 8.31 -1.53 22.06
C PRO A 343 9.81 -1.71 21.80
N ALA A 344 10.66 -1.09 22.63
CA ALA A 344 12.09 -1.38 22.57
C ALA A 344 12.41 -2.78 23.13
N ALA A 345 13.50 -3.37 22.68
CA ALA A 345 13.93 -4.72 23.09
C ALA A 345 14.01 -4.91 24.61
N GLY A 346 14.31 -3.84 25.33
CA GLY A 346 14.34 -3.84 26.83
C GLY A 346 13.00 -4.11 27.50
N LEU A 347 11.88 -3.82 26.82
CA LEU A 347 10.53 -4.02 27.34
C LEU A 347 9.98 -5.42 27.11
N VAL A 348 10.50 -6.16 26.14
CA VAL A 348 9.96 -7.47 25.67
C VAL A 348 9.79 -8.49 26.81
N ASN A 349 10.70 -8.47 27.78
CA ASN A 349 10.68 -9.40 28.91
C ASN A 349 10.07 -8.81 30.20
N MET A 350 9.41 -7.65 30.10
CA MET A 350 8.78 -7.02 31.27
C MET A 350 7.63 -7.90 31.78
N ARG A 351 7.69 -8.22 33.07
CA ARG A 351 6.61 -8.95 33.75
C ARG A 351 5.56 -7.95 34.23
N GLU A 352 4.29 -8.28 33.97
CA GLU A 352 3.15 -7.46 34.37
C GLU A 352 3.29 -5.97 33.96
N PRO A 353 3.44 -5.69 32.64
CA PRO A 353 3.59 -4.33 32.19
C PRO A 353 2.33 -3.51 32.46
N VAL A 354 2.52 -2.28 32.90
CA VAL A 354 1.44 -1.32 33.16
C VAL A 354 1.69 -0.06 32.35
N LEU A 355 0.70 0.32 31.56
CA LEU A 355 0.69 1.60 30.86
C LEU A 355 0.12 2.66 31.81
N HIS A 356 0.91 3.67 32.11
CA HIS A 356 0.50 4.83 32.87
C HIS A 356 0.13 5.96 31.92
N ILE A 357 -1.09 6.45 32.04
CA ILE A 357 -1.61 7.60 31.28
C ILE A 357 -2.04 8.67 32.25
N ARG A 358 -1.69 9.92 31.91
CA ARG A 358 -2.19 11.08 32.63
C ARG A 358 -2.63 12.17 31.67
N GLY A 359 -3.77 12.80 31.97
CA GLY A 359 -4.32 13.83 31.11
C GLY A 359 -5.47 14.57 31.78
N ARG A 360 -6.20 15.30 30.98
CA ARG A 360 -7.35 16.10 31.42
C ARG A 360 -8.57 15.88 30.57
N TYR A 361 -9.76 16.08 31.13
CA TYR A 361 -11.00 16.04 30.35
C TYR A 361 -11.46 17.45 30.00
N PHE A 362 -12.05 17.58 28.82
CA PHE A 362 -12.89 18.73 28.51
C PHE A 362 -14.34 18.39 28.86
N GLY A 363 -14.92 19.18 29.79
CA GLY A 363 -16.24 18.89 30.38
C GLY A 363 -16.19 17.83 31.49
N PRO A 364 -17.31 17.14 31.79
CA PRO A 364 -17.36 16.11 32.83
C PRO A 364 -16.39 14.97 32.56
N ALA A 365 -15.68 14.53 33.59
CA ALA A 365 -14.89 13.31 33.53
C ALA A 365 -15.81 12.09 33.33
N GLU A 366 -15.45 11.23 32.39
CA GLU A 366 -16.14 9.98 32.09
C GLU A 366 -15.10 8.88 31.89
N LEU A 367 -15.46 7.65 32.30
CA LEU A 367 -14.57 6.51 32.09
C LEU A 367 -14.39 6.26 30.57
N THR A 368 -13.15 6.02 30.16
CA THR A 368 -12.77 5.69 28.80
C THR A 368 -12.58 4.19 28.68
N GLY A 369 -13.20 3.56 27.70
CA GLY A 369 -12.93 2.19 27.30
C GLY A 369 -11.55 2.10 26.64
N VAL A 370 -10.72 1.16 27.09
CA VAL A 370 -9.41 0.92 26.50
C VAL A 370 -9.37 -0.48 25.91
N TYR A 371 -8.97 -0.58 24.65
CA TYR A 371 -8.93 -1.84 23.91
C TYR A 371 -7.53 -2.07 23.35
N LEU A 372 -7.17 -3.34 23.22
CA LEU A 372 -5.97 -3.82 22.55
C LEU A 372 -6.38 -4.91 21.55
N ASP A 373 -6.08 -4.75 20.28
CA ASP A 373 -6.46 -5.69 19.22
C ASP A 373 -7.97 -6.06 19.28
N GLY A 374 -8.84 -5.08 19.52
CA GLY A 374 -10.28 -5.26 19.68
C GLY A 374 -10.73 -5.89 21.02
N GLN A 375 -9.79 -6.31 21.89
CA GLN A 375 -10.11 -6.84 23.21
C GLN A 375 -10.17 -5.72 24.26
N CYS A 376 -11.30 -5.57 24.93
CA CYS A 376 -11.48 -4.60 26.01
C CYS A 376 -10.58 -4.95 27.21
N LEU A 377 -9.69 -4.02 27.58
CA LEU A 377 -8.86 -4.09 28.77
C LEU A 377 -9.60 -3.59 30.02
N GLY A 378 -10.57 -2.72 29.83
CA GLY A 378 -11.38 -2.16 30.92
C GLY A 378 -11.85 -0.73 30.65
N LEU A 379 -12.49 -0.15 31.67
CA LEU A 379 -12.90 1.25 31.73
C LEU A 379 -12.01 1.99 32.74
N PHE A 380 -11.39 3.08 32.30
CA PHE A 380 -10.39 3.81 33.10
C PHE A 380 -10.70 5.30 33.15
N ASP A 381 -10.37 5.91 34.29
CA ASP A 381 -10.27 7.36 34.39
C ASP A 381 -8.88 7.80 33.93
N LEU A 382 -8.78 8.29 32.68
CA LEU A 382 -7.50 8.66 32.08
C LEU A 382 -6.89 9.95 32.65
N ALA A 383 -7.55 10.62 33.60
CA ALA A 383 -6.93 11.73 34.33
C ALA A 383 -5.66 11.25 35.08
N ASP A 384 -5.67 10.01 35.59
CA ASP A 384 -4.50 9.34 36.16
C ASP A 384 -4.74 7.81 36.15
N ALA A 385 -4.42 7.17 35.05
CA ALA A 385 -4.70 5.75 34.82
C ALA A 385 -3.44 4.88 34.87
N ALA A 386 -3.58 3.71 35.50
CA ALA A 386 -2.62 2.60 35.39
C ALA A 386 -3.33 1.41 34.74
N ILE A 387 -3.02 1.13 33.48
CA ILE A 387 -3.70 0.15 32.63
C ILE A 387 -2.81 -1.10 32.52
N PRO A 388 -3.20 -2.24 33.12
CA PRO A 388 -2.44 -3.48 32.95
C PRO A 388 -2.46 -3.93 31.50
N LEU A 389 -1.30 -4.20 30.94
CA LEU A 389 -1.16 -4.74 29.60
C LEU A 389 -1.03 -6.28 29.65
N PRO A 390 -1.59 -7.01 28.66
CA PRO A 390 -1.45 -8.46 28.59
C PRO A 390 0.02 -8.91 28.50
N ALA A 391 0.31 -10.06 29.08
CA ALA A 391 1.63 -10.65 28.99
C ALA A 391 2.02 -10.91 27.51
N GLY A 392 3.23 -10.53 27.14
CA GLY A 392 3.76 -10.73 25.79
C GLY A 392 3.35 -9.66 24.76
N VAL A 393 2.47 -8.72 25.10
CA VAL A 393 2.09 -7.64 24.16
C VAL A 393 3.30 -6.81 23.71
N LEU A 394 4.26 -6.59 24.60
CA LEU A 394 5.49 -5.83 24.30
C LEU A 394 6.52 -6.62 23.47
N ALA A 395 6.23 -7.86 23.08
CA ALA A 395 7.02 -8.63 22.12
C ALA A 395 6.53 -8.47 20.66
N GLN A 396 5.42 -7.77 20.45
CA GLN A 396 4.93 -7.43 19.12
C GLN A 396 5.79 -6.34 18.49
N ASP A 397 5.85 -6.30 17.16
CA ASP A 397 6.51 -5.22 16.44
C ASP A 397 5.84 -3.87 16.70
N TRP A 398 4.52 -3.88 16.87
CA TRP A 398 3.68 -2.74 17.20
C TRP A 398 2.64 -3.08 18.26
N VAL A 399 2.39 -2.13 19.14
CA VAL A 399 1.27 -2.16 20.09
C VAL A 399 0.29 -1.07 19.70
N ALA A 400 -0.96 -1.44 19.44
CA ALA A 400 -2.05 -0.52 19.13
C ALA A 400 -3.07 -0.51 20.26
N LEU A 401 -3.31 0.65 20.84
CA LEU A 401 -4.32 0.89 21.86
C LEU A 401 -5.42 1.77 21.28
N GLU A 402 -6.66 1.34 21.44
CA GLU A 402 -7.84 2.08 21.02
C GLU A 402 -8.55 2.60 22.28
N PHE A 403 -9.03 3.83 22.20
CA PHE A 403 -9.74 4.48 23.30
C PHE A 403 -11.16 4.85 22.84
N GLU A 404 -12.16 4.40 23.57
CA GLU A 404 -13.54 4.79 23.39
C GLU A 404 -13.92 5.79 24.48
N HIS A 405 -13.94 7.07 24.11
CA HIS A 405 -14.23 8.16 25.02
C HIS A 405 -15.74 8.35 25.23
N GLY A 406 -16.10 8.99 26.36
CA GLY A 406 -17.44 9.46 26.56
C GLY A 406 -17.88 10.52 25.55
N GLN A 407 -18.99 11.19 25.80
CA GLN A 407 -19.54 12.18 24.87
C GLN A 407 -18.58 13.38 24.70
N PRO A 408 -18.04 13.63 23.50
CA PRO A 408 -17.21 14.81 23.25
C PRO A 408 -18.06 16.08 23.26
N LEU A 409 -17.41 17.19 23.53
CA LEU A 409 -18.04 18.51 23.57
C LEU A 409 -17.28 19.49 22.70
N ARG A 410 -17.98 20.49 22.16
CA ARG A 410 -17.38 21.60 21.41
C ARG A 410 -17.12 22.76 22.34
N PRO A 411 -15.89 23.25 22.51
CA PRO A 411 -15.60 24.41 23.32
C PRO A 411 -16.43 25.64 22.94
N SER A 412 -16.67 25.91 21.67
CA SER A 412 -17.50 27.00 21.17
C SER A 412 -18.96 26.92 21.63
N ALA A 413 -19.48 25.71 21.89
CA ALA A 413 -20.85 25.52 22.38
C ALA A 413 -21.00 25.70 23.90
N CYS A 414 -19.88 25.71 24.66
CA CYS A 414 -19.90 25.72 26.13
C CYS A 414 -19.17 26.91 26.76
N SER A 415 -18.45 27.70 25.97
CA SER A 415 -17.61 28.81 26.42
C SER A 415 -17.47 29.88 25.32
N ASP A 416 -16.77 30.98 25.63
CA ASP A 416 -16.45 32.03 24.64
C ASP A 416 -15.30 31.64 23.66
N SER A 417 -14.97 30.34 23.56
CA SER A 417 -13.98 29.82 22.63
C SER A 417 -14.50 29.78 21.19
N ASN A 418 -13.62 30.00 20.22
CA ASN A 418 -13.90 29.80 18.81
C ASN A 418 -13.54 28.37 18.34
N ASP A 419 -13.19 27.45 19.26
CA ASP A 419 -12.83 26.09 18.95
C ASP A 419 -14.07 25.22 18.73
N ASP A 420 -14.27 24.77 17.50
CA ASP A 420 -15.40 23.94 17.05
C ASP A 420 -15.09 22.44 17.03
N ARG A 421 -13.88 22.02 17.43
CA ARG A 421 -13.51 20.61 17.51
C ARG A 421 -14.37 19.90 18.56
N GLU A 422 -14.77 18.67 18.27
CA GLU A 422 -15.43 17.79 19.25
C GLU A 422 -14.37 17.10 20.09
N ILE A 423 -13.97 17.71 21.22
CA ILE A 423 -12.89 17.22 22.06
C ILE A 423 -13.40 16.58 23.36
N LYS A 424 -12.66 15.63 23.94
CA LYS A 424 -13.03 14.98 25.19
C LYS A 424 -11.87 14.81 26.16
N PHE A 425 -10.79 14.14 25.74
CA PHE A 425 -9.66 13.83 26.61
C PHE A 425 -8.37 14.44 26.02
N GLY A 426 -7.57 15.04 26.86
CA GLY A 426 -6.27 15.59 26.51
C GLY A 426 -5.14 14.76 27.11
N LEU A 427 -4.32 14.13 26.29
CA LEU A 427 -3.16 13.36 26.71
C LEU A 427 -2.00 14.28 27.07
N GLU A 428 -1.51 14.19 28.31
CA GLU A 428 -0.40 15.00 28.84
C GLU A 428 0.86 14.18 29.10
N PHE A 429 0.71 12.90 29.46
CA PHE A 429 1.81 12.04 29.84
C PHE A 429 1.48 10.58 29.61
N ILE A 430 2.48 9.81 29.20
CA ILE A 430 2.38 8.37 29.03
C ILE A 430 3.72 7.70 29.36
N ALA A 431 3.68 6.54 30.02
CA ALA A 431 4.84 5.74 30.35
C ALA A 431 4.49 4.25 30.48
N ILE A 432 5.46 3.34 30.30
CA ILE A 432 5.32 1.93 30.70
C ILE A 432 6.20 1.67 31.92
N GLY A 433 5.60 1.06 32.93
CA GLY A 433 6.28 0.61 34.14
C GLY A 433 5.86 -0.79 34.55
N SER A 434 6.41 -1.27 35.66
CA SER A 434 5.92 -2.47 36.34
C SER A 434 4.81 -2.13 37.34
N SER A 435 4.02 -3.13 37.74
CA SER A 435 2.99 -2.99 38.76
C SER A 435 3.51 -2.44 40.13
N ALA A 436 4.85 -2.38 40.32
CA ALA A 436 5.51 -1.85 41.51
C ALA A 436 5.78 -0.32 41.47
N GLY A 437 5.40 0.38 40.41
CA GLY A 437 5.52 1.84 40.26
C GLY A 437 6.54 2.27 39.18
N ILE A 438 6.41 3.53 38.74
CA ILE A 438 7.40 4.20 37.88
C ILE A 438 8.51 4.71 38.81
N ASN A 439 9.78 4.31 38.54
CA ASN A 439 10.95 4.92 39.20
C ASN A 439 11.31 6.24 38.54
#